data_2286a1dc6e4b1760615a49b0230ac7a9
#
_entry.id   2286a1dc6e4b1760615a49b0230ac7a9
#
_cell.length_a   1.000
_cell.length_b   1.000
_cell.length_c   1.000
_cell.angle_alpha   90.00
_cell.angle_beta   90.00
_cell.angle_gamma   90.00
#
_symmetry.space_group_name_H-M   'P 1'
#
loop_
_entity.id
_entity.type
_entity.pdbx_description
1 polymer ?
#
loop_
_entity_poly.entity_id
_entity_poly.type
_entity_poly.pdbx_seq_one_letter_code
_entity_poly.pdbx_strand_id
1 'polypeptide(L)' 'MTREELIKEITPIAREVFAINDLEVSDKLDATNVETWTSLTFMQLLTQIEEHFAFKFKMMELLTMHNMGAIIDATLKHIN' A
#
# COMPACT_ATOMS: atom_id res chain seq x y z
N MET A 1 -15.57 1.68 -4.55
CA MET A 1 -15.01 1.15 -3.28
C MET A 1 -14.69 2.31 -2.34
N THR A 2 -15.05 2.19 -1.08
CA THR A 2 -14.72 3.20 -0.07
C THR A 2 -13.29 3.01 0.42
N ARG A 3 -12.74 4.04 1.07
CA ARG A 3 -11.42 3.97 1.68
C ARG A 3 -11.33 2.83 2.71
N GLU A 4 -12.38 2.68 3.53
CA GLU A 4 -12.42 1.62 4.54
C GLU A 4 -12.40 0.24 3.93
N GLU A 5 -13.16 0.04 2.85
CA GLU A 5 -13.17 -1.24 2.13
C GLU A 5 -11.80 -1.54 1.53
N LEU A 6 -11.16 -0.53 0.95
CA LEU A 6 -9.83 -0.69 0.38
C LEU A 6 -8.81 -1.06 1.44
N ILE A 7 -8.84 -0.39 2.61
CA ILE A 7 -7.94 -0.71 3.70
C ILE A 7 -8.10 -2.16 4.13
N LYS A 8 -9.34 -2.67 4.20
CA LYS A 8 -9.59 -4.07 4.53
C LYS A 8 -8.94 -5.01 3.53
N GLU A 9 -8.98 -4.67 2.24
CA GLU A 9 -8.38 -5.52 1.22
C GLU A 9 -6.86 -5.43 1.17
N ILE A 10 -6.31 -4.26 1.46
CA ILE A 10 -4.86 -4.07 1.49
C ILE A 10 -4.23 -4.70 2.72
N THR A 11 -4.95 -4.74 3.84
CA THR A 11 -4.40 -5.22 5.11
C THR A 11 -3.72 -6.60 5.03
N PRO A 12 -4.36 -7.65 4.47
CA PRO A 12 -3.67 -8.94 4.38
C PRO A 12 -2.45 -8.90 3.46
N ILE A 13 -2.50 -8.10 2.42
CA ILE A 13 -1.35 -7.93 1.51
C ILE A 13 -0.18 -7.29 2.25
N ALA A 14 -0.46 -6.21 2.97
CA ALA A 14 0.57 -5.49 3.72
C ALA A 14 1.16 -6.35 4.84
N ARG A 15 0.33 -7.12 5.54
CA ARG A 15 0.81 -8.03 6.60
C ARG A 15 1.77 -9.06 6.06
N GLU A 16 1.48 -9.60 4.89
CA GLU A 16 2.35 -10.58 4.26
C GLU A 16 3.65 -9.94 3.77
N VAL A 17 3.56 -8.83 3.05
CA VAL A 17 4.73 -8.16 2.49
C VAL A 17 5.68 -7.67 3.58
N PHE A 18 5.14 -7.06 4.64
CA PHE A 18 5.96 -6.55 5.73
C PHE A 18 6.29 -7.60 6.81
N ALA A 19 5.72 -8.80 6.70
CA ALA A 19 5.92 -9.88 7.65
C ALA A 19 5.52 -9.49 9.08
N ILE A 20 4.43 -8.76 9.23
CA ILE A 20 3.89 -8.34 10.52
C ILE A 20 2.44 -8.80 10.59
N ASN A 21 2.19 -9.90 11.31
CA ASN A 21 0.89 -10.58 11.31
C ASN A 21 -0.27 -9.75 11.85
N ASP A 22 -0.01 -8.81 12.74
CA ASP A 22 -1.03 -7.99 13.37
C ASP A 22 -0.95 -6.52 12.97
N LEU A 23 -0.28 -6.22 11.84
CA LEU A 23 -0.17 -4.85 11.35
C LEU A 23 -1.55 -4.25 11.12
N GLU A 24 -1.79 -3.09 11.71
CA GLU A 24 -2.99 -2.32 11.45
C GLU A 24 -2.67 -1.24 10.40
N VAL A 25 -3.30 -1.37 9.24
CA VAL A 25 -3.05 -0.46 8.13
C VAL A 25 -3.74 0.87 8.39
N SER A 26 -2.96 1.94 8.38
CA SER A 26 -3.45 3.30 8.53
C SER A 26 -2.64 4.23 7.65
N ASP A 27 -3.14 5.45 7.46
CA ASP A 27 -2.48 6.45 6.62
C ASP A 27 -1.08 6.82 7.12
N LYS A 28 -0.82 6.61 8.40
CA LYS A 28 0.42 7.06 9.05
C LYS A 28 1.59 6.10 8.89
N LEU A 29 1.37 4.92 8.35
CA LEU A 29 2.46 3.95 8.19
C LEU A 29 3.46 4.45 7.15
N ASP A 30 4.75 4.37 7.49
CA ASP A 30 5.85 4.69 6.60
C ASP A 30 7.13 4.01 7.07
N ALA A 31 8.24 4.33 6.43
CA ALA A 31 9.54 3.71 6.75
C ALA A 31 10.04 4.05 8.15
N THR A 32 9.50 5.09 8.80
CA THR A 32 9.94 5.49 10.14
C THR A 32 9.28 4.67 11.24
N ASN A 33 8.08 4.13 10.99
CA ASN A 33 7.35 3.38 12.02
C ASN A 33 7.05 1.93 11.66
N VAL A 34 7.37 1.50 10.44
CA VAL A 34 7.29 0.09 10.04
C VAL A 34 8.71 -0.38 9.77
N GLU A 35 9.24 -1.18 10.69
CA GLU A 35 10.64 -1.60 10.66
C GLU A 35 11.04 -2.31 9.36
N THR A 36 10.14 -3.10 8.82
CA THR A 36 10.38 -3.87 7.59
C THR A 36 10.06 -3.09 6.30
N TRP A 37 9.70 -1.83 6.40
CA TRP A 37 9.43 -0.99 5.23
C TRP A 37 10.76 -0.54 4.62
N THR A 38 11.13 -1.21 3.54
CA THR A 38 12.34 -0.92 2.77
C THR A 38 11.94 -0.63 1.33
N SER A 39 12.93 -0.26 0.50
CA SER A 39 12.68 -0.09 -0.94
C SER A 39 12.14 -1.38 -1.57
N LEU A 40 12.65 -2.52 -1.12
CA LEU A 40 12.22 -3.81 -1.64
C LEU A 40 10.77 -4.13 -1.25
N THR A 41 10.43 -4.04 0.05
CA THR A 41 9.07 -4.35 0.50
C THR A 41 8.06 -3.34 -0.02
N PHE A 42 8.44 -2.06 -0.14
CA PHE A 42 7.60 -1.06 -0.75
C PHE A 42 7.22 -1.46 -2.19
N MET A 43 8.20 -1.84 -3.00
CA MET A 43 7.93 -2.25 -4.38
C MET A 43 7.11 -3.54 -4.44
N GLN A 44 7.36 -4.48 -3.53
CA GLN A 44 6.57 -5.70 -3.45
C GLN A 44 5.10 -5.40 -3.11
N LEU A 45 4.88 -4.47 -2.18
CA LEU A 45 3.51 -4.06 -1.82
C LEU A 45 2.79 -3.47 -3.03
N LEU A 46 3.44 -2.55 -3.74
CA LEU A 46 2.83 -1.93 -4.92
C LEU A 46 2.51 -2.96 -6.00
N THR A 47 3.43 -3.88 -6.25
CA THR A 47 3.22 -4.93 -7.25
C THR A 47 2.02 -5.80 -6.90
N GLN A 48 1.88 -6.20 -5.65
CA GLN A 48 0.76 -7.02 -5.22
C GLN A 48 -0.57 -6.26 -5.28
N ILE A 49 -0.56 -4.97 -4.95
CA ILE A 49 -1.76 -4.14 -5.08
C ILE A 49 -2.17 -4.04 -6.55
N GLU A 50 -1.21 -3.80 -7.43
CA GLU A 50 -1.47 -3.73 -8.87
C GLU A 50 -2.08 -5.02 -9.41
N GLU A 51 -1.55 -6.14 -8.99
CA GLU A 51 -2.06 -7.45 -9.43
C GLU A 51 -3.47 -7.71 -8.86
N HIS A 52 -3.67 -7.37 -7.60
CA HIS A 52 -4.95 -7.62 -6.92
C HIS A 52 -6.09 -6.82 -7.55
N PHE A 53 -5.84 -5.58 -7.93
CA PHE A 53 -6.86 -4.67 -8.45
C PHE A 53 -6.79 -4.48 -9.97
N ALA A 54 -5.85 -5.13 -10.64
CA ALA A 54 -5.72 -5.13 -12.11
C ALA A 54 -5.50 -3.73 -12.70
N PHE A 55 -4.50 -3.00 -12.20
CA PHE A 55 -4.08 -1.72 -12.76
C PHE A 55 -2.58 -1.54 -12.58
N LYS A 56 -2.03 -0.43 -13.09
CA LYS A 56 -0.62 -0.06 -12.91
C LYS A 56 -0.51 1.36 -12.39
N PHE A 57 0.33 1.57 -11.38
CA PHE A 57 0.67 2.91 -10.92
C PHE A 57 1.52 3.62 -11.99
N LYS A 58 1.35 4.94 -12.10
CA LYS A 58 2.17 5.75 -12.98
C LYS A 58 3.48 6.11 -12.27
N MET A 59 4.55 6.28 -13.04
CA MET A 59 5.85 6.64 -12.49
C MET A 59 5.77 7.88 -11.58
N MET A 60 5.01 8.89 -12.00
CA MET A 60 4.86 10.12 -11.21
C MET A 60 4.22 9.88 -9.86
N GLU A 61 3.31 8.90 -9.79
CA GLU A 61 2.67 8.56 -8.51
C GLU A 61 3.68 7.95 -7.54
N LEU A 62 4.60 7.12 -8.05
CA LEU A 62 5.61 6.47 -7.20
C LEU A 62 6.48 7.47 -6.47
N LEU A 63 6.73 8.63 -7.10
CA LEU A 63 7.58 9.67 -6.51
C LEU A 63 6.96 10.35 -5.30
N THR A 64 5.65 10.24 -5.14
CA THR A 64 4.92 10.89 -4.04
C THR A 64 4.44 9.92 -2.98
N MET A 65 4.69 8.62 -3.14
CA MET A 65 4.20 7.60 -2.21
C MET A 65 5.16 7.37 -1.05
N HIS A 66 5.19 8.32 -0.10
CA HIS A 66 6.08 8.22 1.06
C HIS A 66 5.43 7.60 2.29
N ASN A 67 4.12 7.31 2.23
CA ASN A 67 3.40 6.68 3.33
C ASN A 67 2.22 5.87 2.79
N MET A 68 1.62 5.09 3.68
CA MET A 68 0.48 4.25 3.31
C MET A 68 -0.71 5.07 2.84
N GLY A 69 -0.94 6.24 3.42
CA GLY A 69 -2.04 7.11 3.01
C GLY A 69 -1.95 7.50 1.55
N ALA A 70 -0.74 7.84 1.07
CA ALA A 70 -0.53 8.18 -0.33
C ALA A 70 -0.76 6.98 -1.24
N ILE A 71 -0.37 5.78 -0.81
CA ILE A 71 -0.61 4.54 -1.56
C ILE A 71 -2.12 4.28 -1.67
N ILE A 72 -2.83 4.42 -0.56
CA ILE A 72 -4.29 4.23 -0.54
C ILE A 72 -4.99 5.24 -1.45
N ASP A 73 -4.60 6.51 -1.37
CA ASP A 73 -5.18 7.57 -2.20
C ASP A 73 -4.98 7.29 -3.69
N ALA A 74 -3.77 6.91 -4.09
CA ALA A 74 -3.48 6.61 -5.49
C ALA A 74 -4.25 5.39 -5.97
N THR A 75 -4.34 4.35 -5.14
CA THR A 75 -5.09 3.15 -5.47
C THR A 75 -6.58 3.47 -5.67
N LEU A 76 -7.17 4.27 -4.78
CA LEU A 76 -8.57 4.67 -4.91
C LEU A 76 -8.85 5.38 -6.22
N LYS A 77 -7.93 6.24 -6.67
CA LYS A 77 -8.09 6.94 -7.95
C LYS A 77 -8.12 5.98 -9.14
N HIS A 78 -7.35 4.91 -9.07
CA HIS A 78 -7.28 3.94 -10.16
C HIS A 78 -8.49 3.01 -10.21
N ILE A 79 -9.06 2.64 -9.06
CA ILE A 79 -10.14 1.65 -9.00
C ILE A 79 -11.54 2.27 -8.92
N ASN A 80 -11.63 3.55 -8.65
CA ASN A 80 -12.90 4.29 -8.70
C ASN A 80 -13.00 5.13 -9.99
#